data_9ea46c39db29b2d5a9412b7c2a7b1454
#
_entry.id   9ea46c39db29b2d5a9412b7c2a7b1454
#
_cell.length_a   1.000
_cell.length_b   1.000
_cell.length_c   1.000
_cell.angle_alpha   90.00
_cell.angle_beta   90.00
_cell.angle_gamma   90.00
#
_symmetry.space_group_name_H-M   'P 1'
#
loop_
_entity.id
_entity.type
_entity.pdbx_description
1 polymer ?
#
loop_
_entity_poly.entity_id
_entity_poly.type
_entity_poly.pdbx_seq_one_letter_code
_entity_poly.pdbx_strand_id
1 'polypeptide(L)'
;VDFFYLPPIKPDEYPKPVLGAGDLLAAFNDRPEVRELMEYLTTGESTKAWLQSGGFVSPHEDTPLDWYPTETDRKYAEILSEASVFRFDGSDLMPGAVGAGSFWTGMVDYVNAEGENLDEVMQTIDASWPE
;
A
#
# COMPACT_ATOMS: atom_id res chain seq x y z
N VAL A 1 -6.45 19.89 -5.44
CA VAL A 1 -6.81 19.03 -4.30
C VAL A 1 -5.58 18.95 -3.41
N ASP A 2 -5.76 19.10 -2.12
CA ASP A 2 -4.71 18.94 -1.13
C ASP A 2 -5.19 18.00 -0.02
N PHE A 3 -4.26 17.47 0.79
CA PHE A 3 -4.54 16.58 1.90
C PHE A 3 -3.64 16.92 3.09
N PHE A 4 -4.01 16.40 4.25
CA PHE A 4 -3.23 16.55 5.47
C PHE A 4 -3.07 15.19 6.15
N TYR A 5 -2.01 15.06 6.94
CA TYR A 5 -1.79 13.89 7.78
C TYR A 5 -2.88 13.80 8.85
N LEU A 6 -3.57 12.66 8.94
CA LEU A 6 -4.60 12.45 9.94
C LEU A 6 -3.98 12.37 11.34
N PRO A 7 -4.36 13.26 12.28
CA PRO A 7 -3.76 13.27 13.62
C PRO A 7 -3.96 11.92 14.33
N PRO A 8 -2.92 11.39 15.01
CA PRO A 8 -3.05 10.14 15.77
C PRO A 8 -3.96 10.32 16.99
N ILE A 9 -4.74 9.29 17.30
CA ILE A 9 -5.65 9.29 18.47
C ILE A 9 -4.86 9.31 19.79
N LYS A 10 -3.68 8.67 19.81
CA LYS A 10 -2.79 8.59 20.96
C LYS A 10 -1.38 9.04 20.56
N PRO A 11 -1.12 10.35 20.45
CA PRO A 11 0.15 10.87 19.95
C PRO A 11 1.36 10.52 20.82
N ASP A 12 1.18 10.34 22.11
CA ASP A 12 2.24 9.98 23.05
C ASP A 12 2.68 8.51 22.90
N GLU A 13 1.77 7.62 22.48
CA GLU A 13 2.02 6.21 22.27
C GLU A 13 2.43 5.89 20.82
N TYR A 14 1.78 6.55 19.88
CA TYR A 14 2.00 6.41 18.42
C TYR A 14 2.10 7.79 17.76
N PRO A 15 3.26 8.44 17.77
CA PRO A 15 3.38 9.84 17.34
C PRO A 15 3.12 10.06 15.85
N LYS A 16 3.52 9.12 15.00
CA LYS A 16 3.36 9.23 13.54
C LYS A 16 3.02 7.86 12.92
N PRO A 17 1.85 7.27 13.24
CA PRO A 17 1.45 6.01 12.61
C PRO A 17 1.00 6.24 11.17
N VAL A 18 1.38 5.34 10.28
CA VAL A 18 0.95 5.32 8.87
C VAL A 18 0.28 3.99 8.56
N LEU A 19 -0.87 4.06 7.90
CA LEU A 19 -1.54 2.92 7.28
C LEU A 19 -1.22 2.94 5.80
N GLY A 20 -0.85 1.79 5.25
CA GLY A 20 -0.56 1.67 3.83
C GLY A 20 -0.58 0.24 3.33
N ALA A 21 -0.47 0.10 2.03
CA ALA A 21 -0.27 -1.14 1.32
C ALA A 21 1.03 -1.07 0.53
N GLY A 22 1.52 -2.19 0.02
CA GLY A 22 2.74 -2.22 -0.78
C GLY A 22 2.77 -3.39 -1.75
N ASP A 23 3.35 -3.15 -2.91
CA ASP A 23 3.67 -4.20 -3.86
C ASP A 23 4.95 -4.91 -3.41
N LEU A 24 4.95 -6.24 -3.49
CA LEU A 24 6.06 -7.08 -3.08
C LEU A 24 6.70 -7.75 -4.29
N LEU A 25 8.03 -7.77 -4.31
CA LEU A 25 8.81 -8.49 -5.29
C LEU A 25 9.40 -9.75 -4.66
N ALA A 26 9.24 -10.90 -5.32
CA ALA A 26 9.75 -12.17 -4.86
C ALA A 26 10.57 -12.87 -5.95
N ALA A 27 11.69 -13.48 -5.55
CA ALA A 27 12.49 -14.32 -6.44
C ALA A 27 11.97 -15.76 -6.39
N PHE A 28 11.62 -16.32 -7.55
CA PHE A 28 11.18 -17.72 -7.72
C PHE A 28 12.25 -18.62 -8.29
N ASN A 29 13.44 -18.09 -8.53
CA ASN A 29 14.59 -18.83 -9.04
C ASN A 29 15.89 -18.26 -8.46
N ASP A 30 16.86 -19.14 -8.16
CA ASP A 30 18.13 -18.76 -7.53
C ASP A 30 19.29 -18.73 -8.56
N ARG A 31 19.06 -18.13 -9.72
CA ARG A 31 20.11 -17.89 -10.72
C ARG A 31 20.89 -16.60 -10.41
N PRO A 32 22.15 -16.49 -10.82
CA PRO A 32 22.97 -15.29 -10.59
C PRO A 32 22.30 -14.00 -11.09
N GLU A 33 21.67 -14.03 -12.27
CA GLU A 33 21.02 -12.87 -12.86
C GLU A 33 19.80 -12.42 -12.05
N VAL A 34 19.09 -13.37 -11.43
CA VAL A 34 17.95 -13.05 -10.53
C VAL A 34 18.44 -12.40 -9.25
N ARG A 35 19.54 -12.89 -8.70
CA ARG A 35 20.17 -12.28 -7.52
C ARG A 35 20.63 -10.85 -7.81
N GLU A 36 21.32 -10.63 -8.93
CA GLU A 36 21.77 -9.31 -9.36
C GLU A 36 20.60 -8.34 -9.55
N LEU A 37 19.50 -8.80 -10.17
CA LEU A 37 18.28 -8.00 -10.28
C LEU A 37 17.68 -7.66 -8.91
N MET A 38 17.58 -8.64 -8.00
CA MET A 38 17.04 -8.40 -6.66
C MET A 38 17.93 -7.43 -5.87
N GLU A 39 19.26 -7.57 -5.96
CA GLU A 39 20.20 -6.61 -5.37
C GLU A 39 19.98 -5.19 -5.92
N TYR A 40 19.84 -5.03 -7.23
CA TYR A 40 19.54 -3.74 -7.85
C TYR A 40 18.20 -3.17 -7.33
N LEU A 41 17.17 -4.00 -7.23
CA LEU A 41 15.83 -3.58 -6.77
C LEU A 41 15.79 -3.17 -5.28
N THR A 42 16.80 -3.51 -4.48
CA THR A 42 16.95 -3.02 -3.10
C THR A 42 17.57 -1.63 -3.01
N THR A 43 17.94 -1.02 -4.13
CA THR A 43 18.53 0.33 -4.15
C THR A 43 17.47 1.38 -4.44
N GLY A 44 17.61 2.57 -3.86
CA GLY A 44 16.74 3.71 -4.18
C GLY A 44 16.78 4.09 -5.67
N GLU A 45 17.92 3.92 -6.35
CA GLU A 45 18.07 4.23 -7.78
C GLU A 45 17.13 3.40 -8.66
N SER A 46 16.82 2.16 -8.27
CA SER A 46 15.89 1.29 -9.00
C SER A 46 14.48 1.88 -9.12
N THR A 47 14.08 2.70 -8.16
CA THR A 47 12.73 3.29 -8.10
C THR A 47 12.60 4.59 -8.90
N LYS A 48 13.71 5.21 -9.29
CA LYS A 48 13.73 6.56 -9.88
C LYS A 48 12.83 6.74 -11.11
N ALA A 49 12.93 5.82 -12.07
CA ALA A 49 12.11 5.91 -13.28
C ALA A 49 10.61 5.77 -12.97
N TRP A 50 10.28 4.98 -11.97
CA TRP A 50 8.91 4.76 -11.50
C TRP A 50 8.37 6.02 -10.81
N LEU A 51 9.15 6.59 -9.89
CA LEU A 51 8.82 7.84 -9.21
C LEU A 51 8.53 8.97 -10.19
N GLN A 52 9.36 9.11 -11.22
CA GLN A 52 9.17 10.13 -12.25
C GLN A 52 7.87 9.99 -13.05
N SER A 53 7.27 8.81 -13.05
CA SER A 53 5.95 8.56 -13.65
C SER A 53 4.79 9.04 -12.76
N GLY A 54 5.04 9.27 -11.47
CA GLY A 54 4.05 9.64 -10.47
C GLY A 54 3.21 8.48 -9.95
N GLY A 55 2.50 8.71 -8.85
CA GLY A 55 1.58 7.72 -8.25
C GLY A 55 2.25 6.55 -7.53
N PHE A 56 3.56 6.64 -7.27
CA PHE A 56 4.35 5.65 -6.54
C PHE A 56 5.15 6.34 -5.44
N VAL A 57 5.26 5.71 -4.28
CA VAL A 57 6.12 6.17 -3.18
C VAL A 57 7.18 5.11 -2.93
N SER A 58 8.45 5.52 -2.91
CA SER A 58 9.57 4.61 -2.67
C SER A 58 9.55 4.11 -1.22
N PRO A 59 9.84 2.82 -0.98
CA PRO A 59 10.05 2.28 0.35
C PRO A 59 11.43 2.61 0.93
N HIS A 60 12.30 3.26 0.16
CA HIS A 60 13.67 3.62 0.58
C HIS A 60 13.70 5.01 1.21
N GLU A 61 14.17 5.11 2.45
CA GLU A 61 14.24 6.37 3.20
C GLU A 61 15.21 7.39 2.61
N ASP A 62 16.23 6.93 1.88
CA ASP A 62 17.26 7.76 1.24
C ASP A 62 16.85 8.28 -0.15
N THR A 63 15.61 8.02 -0.58
CA THR A 63 15.12 8.48 -1.88
C THR A 63 15.00 10.01 -1.90
N PRO A 64 15.70 10.69 -2.85
CA PRO A 64 15.62 12.15 -2.94
C PRO A 64 14.22 12.65 -3.27
N LEU A 65 13.72 13.63 -2.51
CA LEU A 65 12.37 14.20 -2.71
C LEU A 65 12.21 14.91 -4.05
N ASP A 66 13.27 15.37 -4.67
CA ASP A 66 13.25 16.01 -5.98
C ASP A 66 13.01 15.04 -7.15
N TRP A 67 13.06 13.73 -6.90
CA TRP A 67 12.65 12.71 -7.87
C TRP A 67 11.14 12.61 -8.03
N TYR A 68 10.37 13.07 -7.05
CA TYR A 68 8.92 13.07 -7.10
C TYR A 68 8.40 14.24 -7.93
N PRO A 69 7.53 13.98 -8.94
CA PRO A 69 7.15 15.00 -9.92
C PRO A 69 6.23 16.08 -9.34
N THR A 70 5.38 15.74 -8.37
CA THR A 70 4.41 16.67 -7.82
C THR A 70 4.66 16.98 -6.34
N GLU A 71 4.14 18.10 -5.86
CA GLU A 71 4.16 18.45 -4.43
C GLU A 71 3.38 17.43 -3.59
N THR A 72 2.29 16.91 -4.14
CA THR A 72 1.47 15.87 -3.50
C THR A 72 2.27 14.59 -3.29
N ASP A 73 3.00 14.11 -4.32
CA ASP A 73 3.84 12.90 -4.21
C ASP A 73 4.97 13.08 -3.18
N ARG A 74 5.59 14.26 -3.15
CA ARG A 74 6.62 14.59 -2.13
C ARG A 74 6.05 14.55 -0.71
N LYS A 75 4.85 15.12 -0.52
CA LYS A 75 4.17 15.10 0.78
C LYS A 75 3.82 13.69 1.26
N TYR A 76 3.43 12.78 0.36
CA TYR A 76 3.28 11.36 0.69
C TYR A 76 4.60 10.72 1.11
N ALA A 77 5.68 10.98 0.38
CA ALA A 77 7.00 10.46 0.70
C ALA A 77 7.51 10.96 2.05
N GLU A 78 7.32 12.24 2.37
CA GLU A 78 7.67 12.82 3.67
C GLU A 78 6.88 12.15 4.81
N ILE A 79 5.57 11.97 4.66
CA ILE A 79 4.73 11.30 5.66
C ILE A 79 5.21 9.87 5.90
N LEU A 80 5.54 9.13 4.83
CA LEU A 80 6.03 7.75 4.94
C LEU A 80 7.42 7.69 5.59
N SER A 81 8.35 8.53 5.18
CA SER A 81 9.73 8.55 5.72
C SER A 81 9.80 8.96 7.19
N GLU A 82 8.86 9.79 7.64
CA GLU A 82 8.74 10.23 9.02
C GLU A 82 7.90 9.31 9.91
N ALA A 83 7.33 8.23 9.34
CA ALA A 83 6.46 7.32 10.07
C ALA A 83 7.21 6.60 11.19
N SER A 84 6.68 6.66 12.40
CA SER A 84 7.20 5.90 13.54
C SER A 84 6.68 4.46 13.59
N VAL A 85 5.53 4.24 12.98
CA VAL A 85 4.88 2.93 12.88
C VAL A 85 4.18 2.83 11.53
N PHE A 86 4.48 1.77 10.78
CA PHE A 86 3.75 1.39 9.58
C PHE A 86 2.85 0.20 9.87
N ARG A 87 1.63 0.23 9.39
CA ARG A 87 0.67 -0.89 9.45
C ARG A 87 0.11 -1.15 8.06
N PHE A 88 0.08 -2.41 7.69
CA PHE A 88 -0.70 -2.84 6.53
C PHE A 88 -2.20 -2.65 6.83
N ASP A 89 -2.96 -2.34 5.79
CA ASP A 89 -4.41 -2.22 5.91
C ASP A 89 -5.06 -3.59 6.23
N GLY A 90 -6.33 -3.54 6.68
CA GLY A 90 -7.02 -4.75 7.11
C GLY A 90 -7.22 -5.76 6.00
N SER A 91 -7.39 -5.32 4.76
CA SER A 91 -7.61 -6.21 3.61
C SER A 91 -6.34 -6.99 3.25
N ASP A 92 -5.16 -6.37 3.37
CA ASP A 92 -3.87 -7.03 3.15
C ASP A 92 -3.56 -8.11 4.20
N LEU A 93 -4.17 -8.00 5.39
CA LEU A 93 -4.01 -8.96 6.48
C LEU A 93 -5.04 -10.11 6.47
N MET A 94 -6.04 -10.02 5.60
CA MET A 94 -7.03 -11.09 5.40
C MET A 94 -6.45 -12.23 4.54
N PRO A 95 -7.02 -13.45 4.62
CA PRO A 95 -6.74 -14.49 3.64
C PRO A 95 -6.96 -13.96 2.22
N GLY A 96 -6.10 -14.35 1.26
CA GLY A 96 -6.16 -13.82 -0.10
C GLY A 96 -7.52 -14.00 -0.81
N ALA A 97 -8.24 -15.10 -0.52
CA ALA A 97 -9.59 -15.32 -1.03
C ALA A 97 -10.60 -14.27 -0.53
N VAL A 98 -10.36 -13.71 0.64
CA VAL A 98 -11.20 -12.66 1.24
C VAL A 98 -10.67 -11.27 0.84
N GLY A 99 -9.49 -10.88 1.31
CA GLY A 99 -8.98 -9.51 1.16
C GLY A 99 -8.82 -9.07 -0.29
N ALA A 100 -8.11 -9.84 -1.10
CA ALA A 100 -7.91 -9.58 -2.53
C ALA A 100 -9.07 -10.11 -3.41
N GLY A 101 -9.93 -10.98 -2.86
CA GLY A 101 -11.05 -11.60 -3.55
C GLY A 101 -12.39 -10.96 -3.20
N SER A 102 -13.17 -11.65 -2.36
CA SER A 102 -14.58 -11.31 -2.08
C SER A 102 -14.78 -9.95 -1.45
N PHE A 103 -13.89 -9.52 -0.56
CA PHE A 103 -13.97 -8.18 0.05
C PHE A 103 -13.80 -7.09 -1.00
N TRP A 104 -12.75 -7.16 -1.83
CA TRP A 104 -12.50 -6.15 -2.85
C TRP A 104 -13.61 -6.08 -3.89
N THR A 105 -13.99 -7.23 -4.47
CA THR A 105 -15.08 -7.28 -5.45
C THR A 105 -16.41 -6.85 -4.85
N GLY A 106 -16.71 -7.30 -3.63
CA GLY A 106 -17.93 -6.92 -2.93
C GLY A 106 -18.06 -5.44 -2.65
N MET A 107 -16.95 -4.76 -2.28
CA MET A 107 -16.96 -3.30 -2.11
C MET A 107 -17.19 -2.55 -3.42
N VAL A 108 -16.61 -3.02 -4.53
CA VAL A 108 -16.87 -2.46 -5.86
C VAL A 108 -18.33 -2.64 -6.26
N ASP A 109 -18.89 -3.85 -6.06
CA ASP A 109 -20.28 -4.17 -6.37
C ASP A 109 -21.26 -3.35 -5.51
N TYR A 110 -20.95 -3.17 -4.22
CA TYR A 110 -21.72 -2.32 -3.32
C TYR A 110 -21.80 -0.86 -3.80
N VAL A 111 -20.66 -0.30 -4.21
CA VAL A 111 -20.62 1.07 -4.74
C VAL A 111 -21.39 1.17 -6.06
N ASN A 112 -21.23 0.21 -6.97
CA ASN A 112 -21.92 0.18 -8.25
C ASN A 112 -23.44 0.00 -8.11
N ALA A 113 -23.89 -0.70 -7.07
CA ALA A 113 -25.31 -0.89 -6.74
C ALA A 113 -25.87 0.23 -5.84
N GLU A 114 -25.13 1.34 -5.68
CA GLU A 114 -25.55 2.49 -4.85
C GLU A 114 -25.94 2.09 -3.40
N GLY A 115 -25.35 0.99 -2.90
CA GLY A 115 -25.60 0.48 -1.55
C GLY A 115 -26.79 -0.48 -1.39
N GLU A 116 -27.51 -0.79 -2.45
CA GLU A 116 -28.74 -1.59 -2.38
C GLU A 116 -28.52 -3.09 -2.09
N ASN A 117 -27.29 -3.60 -2.27
CA ASN A 117 -26.94 -5.03 -2.15
C ASN A 117 -26.09 -5.37 -0.91
N LEU A 118 -26.14 -4.55 0.16
CA LEU A 118 -25.28 -4.71 1.34
C LEU A 118 -25.32 -6.13 1.93
N ASP A 119 -26.49 -6.69 2.15
CA ASP A 119 -26.67 -8.00 2.79
C ASP A 119 -26.06 -9.12 1.94
N GLU A 120 -26.21 -9.08 0.63
CA GLU A 120 -25.63 -10.07 -0.31
C GLU A 120 -24.09 -9.99 -0.32
N VAL A 121 -23.54 -8.79 -0.36
CA VAL A 121 -22.11 -8.56 -0.31
C VAL A 121 -21.53 -9.07 1.00
N MET A 122 -22.13 -8.74 2.13
CA MET A 122 -21.66 -9.20 3.45
C MET A 122 -21.72 -10.72 3.58
N GLN A 123 -22.78 -11.37 3.13
CA GLN A 123 -22.90 -12.84 3.13
C GLN A 123 -21.83 -13.50 2.24
N THR A 124 -21.54 -12.91 1.09
CA THR A 124 -20.52 -13.43 0.16
C THR A 124 -19.12 -13.33 0.79
N ILE A 125 -18.82 -12.21 1.46
CA ILE A 125 -17.55 -12.02 2.16
C ILE A 125 -17.42 -13.04 3.31
N ASP A 126 -18.44 -13.16 4.16
CA ASP A 126 -18.44 -14.11 5.28
C ASP A 126 -18.25 -15.57 4.79
N ALA A 127 -18.92 -15.96 3.73
CA ALA A 127 -18.83 -17.32 3.16
C ALA A 127 -17.46 -17.64 2.54
N SER A 128 -16.64 -16.64 2.26
CA SER A 128 -15.32 -16.80 1.64
C SER A 128 -14.18 -17.01 2.61
N TRP A 129 -14.43 -16.86 3.92
CA TRP A 129 -13.42 -17.14 4.95
C TRP A 129 -13.07 -18.63 4.96
N PRO A 130 -11.77 -18.97 4.96
CA PRO A 130 -11.35 -20.36 5.09
C PRO A 130 -11.72 -20.90 6.48
N GLU A 131 -12.08 -22.20 6.53
CA GLU A 131 -12.34 -22.94 7.78
C GLU A 131 -11.05 -23.11 8.63
#